data_d56f1d50bc71ba825350c4c6ce9303ff
#
_entry.id   d56f1d50bc71ba825350c4c6ce9303ff
#
_cell.length_a   1.000
_cell.length_b   1.000
_cell.length_c   1.000
_cell.angle_alpha   90.00
_cell.angle_beta   90.00
_cell.angle_gamma   90.00
#
_symmetry.space_group_name_H-M   'P 1'
#
loop_
_entity.id
_entity.type
_entity.pdbx_description
1 polymer ?
#
loop_
_entity_poly.entity_id
_entity_poly.type
_entity_poly.pdbx_seq_one_letter_code
_entity_poly.pdbx_strand_id
1 'polypeptide(L)'
;LSGRPWLLLLFYLPLWELLRPVVEWVFLKGLAPRRLPRLELKGVVPEEGRTLITVSTLLPAADKAAAAAIKLARLYNTNGRGAVQICLLADLKQAMYPEMPQDRSDIAAMSREIARLNKAAGEVFVLAVRPREYSPTMKAYTGRERKRGALEQLARYIRDGDNRFLALEGDLAA
;
A
#
# COMPACT_ATOMS: atom_id res chain seq x y z
N LEU A 1 42.99 39.05 17.39
CA LEU A 1 42.26 37.79 17.13
C LEU A 1 43.22 36.64 16.79
N SER A 2 44.33 36.52 17.49
CA SER A 2 45.30 35.48 17.27
C SER A 2 45.06 34.31 18.22
N GLY A 3 44.75 33.13 17.67
CA GLY A 3 45.08 31.91 18.36
C GLY A 3 43.98 30.88 18.63
N ARG A 4 42.74 31.02 18.15
CA ARG A 4 41.70 30.01 18.41
C ARG A 4 40.86 29.73 17.17
N PRO A 5 41.41 29.07 16.12
CA PRO A 5 40.69 28.78 14.86
C PRO A 5 39.47 27.88 15.09
N TRP A 6 39.42 27.09 16.17
CA TRP A 6 38.27 26.28 16.54
C TRP A 6 37.01 27.08 16.88
N LEU A 7 37.13 28.35 17.32
CA LEU A 7 36.00 29.25 17.53
C LEU A 7 35.28 29.57 16.23
N LEU A 8 36.00 29.65 15.10
CA LEU A 8 35.39 29.84 13.77
C LEU A 8 34.52 28.66 13.38
N LEU A 9 34.96 27.42 13.69
CA LEU A 9 34.15 26.23 13.51
C LEU A 9 32.91 26.21 14.37
N LEU A 10 33.01 26.68 15.62
CA LEU A 10 31.88 26.72 16.54
C LEU A 10 30.81 27.73 16.10
N PHE A 11 31.19 28.85 15.48
CA PHE A 11 30.29 29.84 14.97
C PHE A 11 29.80 29.51 13.54
N TYR A 12 30.51 28.68 12.80
CA TYR A 12 30.15 28.32 11.42
C TYR A 12 28.78 27.64 11.33
N LEU A 13 28.52 26.66 12.19
CA LEU A 13 27.25 25.91 12.18
C LEU A 13 26.03 26.80 12.45
N PRO A 14 25.99 27.58 13.56
CA PRO A 14 24.84 28.45 13.80
C PRO A 14 24.72 29.57 12.74
N LEU A 15 25.83 30.11 12.22
CA LEU A 15 25.78 31.10 11.17
C LEU A 15 25.25 30.51 9.85
N TRP A 16 25.66 29.27 9.53
CA TRP A 16 25.14 28.55 8.37
C TRP A 16 23.64 28.30 8.46
N GLU A 17 23.15 27.83 9.59
CA GLU A 17 21.72 27.62 9.83
C GLU A 17 20.90 28.92 9.74
N LEU A 18 21.50 30.04 10.07
CA LEU A 18 20.86 31.36 9.97
C LEU A 18 20.85 31.90 8.55
N LEU A 19 21.90 31.63 7.78
CA LEU A 19 22.04 32.08 6.39
C LEU A 19 21.32 31.19 5.40
N ARG A 20 21.22 29.90 5.67
CA ARG A 20 20.61 28.89 4.79
C ARG A 20 19.19 29.27 4.34
N PRO A 21 18.26 29.66 5.22
CA PRO A 21 16.92 30.04 4.80
C PRO A 21 16.90 31.26 3.87
N VAL A 22 17.82 32.19 4.07
CA VAL A 22 17.95 33.38 3.23
C VAL A 22 18.45 33.00 1.84
N VAL A 23 19.46 32.15 1.77
CA VAL A 23 20.01 31.62 0.51
C VAL A 23 18.93 30.83 -0.23
N GLU A 24 18.25 29.90 0.45
CA GLU A 24 17.16 29.12 -0.11
C GLU A 24 16.04 30.03 -0.64
N TRP A 25 15.65 31.05 0.13
CA TRP A 25 14.63 32.01 -0.30
C TRP A 25 15.03 32.78 -1.57
N VAL A 26 16.28 33.26 -1.65
CA VAL A 26 16.79 33.96 -2.82
C VAL A 26 16.79 33.07 -4.06
N PHE A 27 17.29 31.82 -3.91
CA PHE A 27 17.33 30.86 -5.01
C PHE A 27 15.93 30.43 -5.46
N LEU A 28 15.04 30.13 -4.52
CA LEU A 28 13.68 29.70 -4.83
C LEU A 28 12.82 30.81 -5.44
N LYS A 29 13.11 32.08 -5.14
CA LYS A 29 12.37 33.21 -5.68
C LYS A 29 12.53 33.36 -7.20
N GLY A 30 13.65 32.87 -7.75
CA GLY A 30 13.90 32.87 -9.22
C GLY A 30 13.43 31.58 -9.92
N LEU A 31 13.05 30.55 -9.16
CA LEU A 31 12.62 29.26 -9.72
C LEU A 31 11.10 29.19 -9.71
N ALA A 32 10.47 29.44 -10.85
CA ALA A 32 9.06 29.12 -11.00
C ALA A 32 8.87 27.61 -10.93
N PRO A 33 8.07 27.06 -9.97
CA PRO A 33 7.85 25.63 -9.87
C PRO A 33 7.22 25.13 -11.16
N ARG A 34 7.88 24.20 -11.84
CA ARG A 34 7.34 23.54 -13.03
C ARG A 34 6.18 22.66 -12.60
N ARG A 35 4.97 23.04 -12.99
CA ARG A 35 3.80 22.18 -12.76
C ARG A 35 3.97 20.92 -13.59
N LEU A 36 4.03 19.78 -12.90
CA LEU A 36 3.99 18.49 -13.58
C LEU A 36 2.58 18.31 -14.17
N PRO A 37 2.47 17.83 -15.42
CA PRO A 37 1.17 17.46 -15.96
C PRO A 37 0.56 16.39 -15.07
N ARG A 38 -0.65 16.62 -14.58
CA ARG A 38 -1.43 15.66 -13.81
C ARG A 38 -2.70 15.34 -14.59
N LEU A 39 -3.09 14.08 -14.53
CA LEU A 39 -4.41 13.69 -15.01
C LEU A 39 -5.44 14.22 -14.01
N GLU A 40 -6.25 15.18 -14.43
CA GLU A 40 -7.33 15.72 -13.61
C GLU A 40 -8.63 15.03 -14.02
N LEU A 41 -9.00 14.02 -13.24
CA LEU A 41 -10.27 13.31 -13.41
C LEU A 41 -11.36 14.17 -12.76
N LYS A 42 -12.24 14.75 -13.57
CA LYS A 42 -13.38 15.58 -13.11
C LYS A 42 -14.45 14.71 -12.45
N GLY A 43 -14.15 14.19 -11.28
CA GLY A 43 -15.12 13.55 -10.38
C GLY A 43 -15.35 12.05 -10.54
N VAL A 44 -15.14 11.46 -11.71
CA VAL A 44 -15.38 10.02 -11.97
C VAL A 44 -14.24 9.42 -12.77
N VAL A 45 -13.73 8.25 -12.38
CA VAL A 45 -12.73 7.50 -13.13
C VAL A 45 -13.41 6.85 -14.33
N PRO A 46 -13.03 7.18 -15.58
CA PRO A 46 -13.60 6.55 -16.78
C PRO A 46 -13.11 5.09 -16.93
N GLU A 47 -13.77 4.32 -17.78
CA GLU A 47 -13.40 2.90 -18.02
C GLU A 47 -11.98 2.74 -18.57
N GLU A 48 -11.52 3.67 -19.41
CA GLU A 48 -10.15 3.68 -19.95
C GLU A 48 -9.10 3.97 -18.87
N GLY A 49 -9.52 4.57 -17.76
CA GLY A 49 -8.70 4.89 -16.60
C GLY A 49 -8.89 3.92 -15.44
N ARG A 50 -9.41 2.72 -15.67
CA ARG A 50 -9.69 1.71 -14.63
C ARG A 50 -8.57 1.61 -13.62
N THR A 51 -8.91 1.76 -12.35
CA THR A 51 -7.94 1.92 -11.26
C THR A 51 -8.18 0.90 -10.16
N LEU A 52 -7.12 0.17 -9.79
CA LEU A 52 -7.11 -0.74 -8.65
C LEU A 52 -6.39 -0.09 -7.47
N ILE A 53 -7.11 0.25 -6.41
CA ILE A 53 -6.53 0.73 -5.16
C ILE A 53 -6.16 -0.48 -4.30
N THR A 54 -4.87 -0.69 -4.11
CA THR A 54 -4.37 -1.86 -3.38
C THR A 54 -3.96 -1.50 -1.96
N VAL A 55 -4.56 -2.18 -0.98
CA VAL A 55 -4.21 -2.08 0.44
C VAL A 55 -3.39 -3.31 0.83
N SER A 56 -2.06 -3.15 0.89
CA SER A 56 -1.16 -4.22 1.30
C SER A 56 -0.99 -4.25 2.82
N THR A 57 -1.39 -5.35 3.46
CA THR A 57 -1.37 -5.52 4.92
C THR A 57 -1.23 -6.98 5.33
N LEU A 58 -1.11 -7.24 6.63
CA LEU A 58 -1.29 -8.59 7.17
C LEU A 58 -2.78 -8.95 7.19
N LEU A 59 -3.10 -10.22 6.90
CA LEU A 59 -4.47 -10.71 6.98
C LEU A 59 -5.05 -10.46 8.38
N PRO A 60 -6.18 -9.78 8.48
CA PRO A 60 -6.86 -9.59 9.76
C PRO A 60 -7.28 -10.95 10.37
N ALA A 61 -7.19 -11.07 11.68
CA ALA A 61 -7.76 -12.20 12.37
C ALA A 61 -9.30 -12.21 12.22
N ALA A 62 -9.92 -13.37 12.35
CA ALA A 62 -11.35 -13.56 12.09
C ALA A 62 -12.25 -12.59 12.89
N ASP A 63 -11.89 -12.30 14.15
CA ASP A 63 -12.58 -11.33 15.02
C ASP A 63 -12.47 -9.87 14.53
N LYS A 64 -11.49 -9.57 13.68
CA LYS A 64 -11.21 -8.23 13.14
C LYS A 64 -11.63 -8.05 11.67
N ALA A 65 -12.13 -9.11 11.03
CA ALA A 65 -12.50 -9.09 9.62
C ALA A 65 -13.58 -8.02 9.32
N ALA A 66 -14.62 -7.93 10.14
CA ALA A 66 -15.67 -6.93 9.98
C ALA A 66 -15.15 -5.49 10.11
N ALA A 67 -14.24 -5.22 11.06
CA ALA A 67 -13.64 -3.91 11.21
C ALA A 67 -12.73 -3.54 10.02
N ALA A 68 -12.02 -4.51 9.44
CA ALA A 68 -11.25 -4.33 8.22
C ALA A 68 -12.16 -4.01 7.03
N ALA A 69 -13.25 -4.74 6.86
CA ALA A 69 -14.23 -4.51 5.81
C ALA A 69 -14.83 -3.09 5.87
N ILE A 70 -15.15 -2.59 7.06
CA ILE A 70 -15.62 -1.21 7.25
C ILE A 70 -14.57 -0.20 6.76
N LYS A 71 -13.28 -0.44 7.01
CA LYS A 71 -12.21 0.45 6.51
C LYS A 71 -12.12 0.44 4.99
N LEU A 72 -12.27 -0.73 4.35
CA LEU A 72 -12.29 -0.84 2.88
C LEU A 72 -13.51 -0.12 2.30
N ALA A 73 -14.70 -0.29 2.90
CA ALA A 73 -15.90 0.43 2.48
C ALA A 73 -15.75 1.95 2.59
N ARG A 74 -15.13 2.44 3.67
CA ARG A 74 -14.82 3.88 3.81
C ARG A 74 -13.85 4.36 2.74
N LEU A 75 -12.80 3.58 2.45
CA LEU A 75 -11.85 3.90 1.40
C LEU A 75 -12.54 4.00 0.04
N TYR A 76 -13.42 3.05 -0.28
CA TYR A 76 -14.22 3.08 -1.50
C TYR A 76 -15.15 4.29 -1.55
N ASN A 77 -15.89 4.58 -0.49
CA ASN A 77 -16.80 5.73 -0.43
C ASN A 77 -16.08 7.07 -0.65
N THR A 78 -14.80 7.14 -0.28
CA THR A 78 -14.00 8.36 -0.46
C THR A 78 -13.39 8.46 -1.86
N ASN A 79 -13.00 7.34 -2.47
CA ASN A 79 -12.20 7.31 -3.69
C ASN A 79 -12.86 6.55 -4.87
N GLY A 80 -13.87 5.72 -4.59
CA GLY A 80 -14.44 4.77 -5.54
C GLY A 80 -15.53 5.37 -6.42
N ARG A 81 -15.20 6.38 -7.23
CA ARG A 81 -16.14 6.93 -8.21
C ARG A 81 -15.77 6.47 -9.62
N GLY A 82 -16.68 5.71 -10.25
CA GLY A 82 -16.46 5.16 -11.60
C GLY A 82 -15.71 3.84 -11.58
N ALA A 83 -14.82 3.63 -12.55
CA ALA A 83 -14.08 2.40 -12.74
C ALA A 83 -12.95 2.21 -11.70
N VAL A 84 -13.33 2.10 -10.41
CA VAL A 84 -12.38 1.90 -9.29
C VAL A 84 -12.71 0.62 -8.55
N GLN A 85 -11.70 -0.21 -8.33
CA GLN A 85 -11.77 -1.39 -7.47
C GLN A 85 -10.84 -1.25 -6.27
N ILE A 86 -11.17 -1.91 -5.17
CA ILE A 86 -10.37 -1.95 -3.93
C ILE A 86 -9.88 -3.38 -3.71
N CYS A 87 -8.58 -3.58 -3.72
CA CYS A 87 -7.96 -4.88 -3.43
C CYS A 87 -7.32 -4.89 -2.04
N LEU A 88 -7.77 -5.79 -1.18
CA LEU A 88 -7.06 -6.15 0.04
C LEU A 88 -6.02 -7.21 -0.31
N LEU A 89 -4.77 -6.79 -0.45
CA LEU A 89 -3.64 -7.66 -0.73
C LEU A 89 -3.00 -8.06 0.60
N ALA A 90 -3.30 -9.28 1.05
CA ALA A 90 -3.00 -9.72 2.40
C ALA A 90 -1.87 -10.75 2.46
N ASP A 91 -0.91 -10.53 3.34
CA ASP A 91 0.07 -11.53 3.75
C ASP A 91 -0.41 -12.24 5.01
N LEU A 92 -0.15 -13.54 5.11
CA LEU A 92 -0.29 -14.27 6.36
C LEU A 92 0.79 -13.83 7.36
N LYS A 93 0.47 -13.86 8.66
CA LYS A 93 1.44 -13.55 9.71
C LYS A 93 2.60 -14.54 9.65
N GLN A 94 3.82 -14.06 9.99
CA GLN A 94 4.98 -14.93 10.13
C GLN A 94 4.70 -16.12 11.06
N ALA A 95 5.15 -17.31 10.67
CA ALA A 95 4.97 -18.53 11.44
C ALA A 95 6.15 -19.50 11.28
N MET A 96 6.22 -20.52 12.12
CA MET A 96 7.23 -21.60 12.02
C MET A 96 6.88 -22.62 10.94
N TYR A 97 5.62 -22.63 10.48
CA TYR A 97 5.12 -23.53 9.46
C TYR A 97 4.48 -22.77 8.30
N PRO A 98 4.42 -23.38 7.09
CA PRO A 98 3.79 -22.72 5.93
C PRO A 98 2.30 -22.45 6.14
N GLU A 99 1.62 -23.35 6.85
CA GLU A 99 0.20 -23.24 7.21
C GLU A 99 0.01 -23.33 8.72
N MET A 100 -0.93 -22.53 9.23
CA MET A 100 -1.32 -22.51 10.62
C MET A 100 -2.82 -22.82 10.75
N PRO A 101 -3.27 -23.49 11.82
CA PRO A 101 -4.69 -23.87 11.97
C PRO A 101 -5.68 -22.71 11.83
N GLN A 102 -5.29 -21.53 12.30
CA GLN A 102 -6.13 -20.32 12.25
C GLN A 102 -6.23 -19.69 10.86
N ASP A 103 -5.32 -19.96 9.92
CA ASP A 103 -5.28 -19.30 8.61
C ASP A 103 -6.58 -19.48 7.85
N ARG A 104 -7.12 -20.70 7.85
CA ARG A 104 -8.38 -21.02 7.15
C ARG A 104 -9.56 -20.24 7.71
N SER A 105 -9.63 -20.09 9.04
CA SER A 105 -10.70 -19.32 9.68
C SER A 105 -10.59 -17.85 9.40
N ASP A 106 -9.37 -17.29 9.40
CA ASP A 106 -9.11 -15.89 9.12
C ASP A 106 -9.42 -15.55 7.65
N ILE A 107 -8.99 -16.41 6.71
CA ILE A 107 -9.32 -16.27 5.28
C ILE A 107 -10.83 -16.33 5.09
N ALA A 108 -11.49 -17.38 5.60
CA ALA A 108 -12.92 -17.55 5.43
C ALA A 108 -13.74 -16.39 6.03
N ALA A 109 -13.31 -15.84 7.16
CA ALA A 109 -13.95 -14.67 7.76
C ALA A 109 -13.82 -13.44 6.85
N MET A 110 -12.63 -13.18 6.31
CA MET A 110 -12.40 -12.03 5.44
C MET A 110 -13.12 -12.19 4.08
N SER A 111 -13.11 -13.41 3.50
CA SER A 111 -13.84 -13.71 2.26
C SER A 111 -15.34 -13.44 2.41
N ARG A 112 -15.96 -13.86 3.52
CA ARG A 112 -17.38 -13.56 3.80
C ARG A 112 -17.65 -12.05 3.87
N GLU A 113 -16.76 -11.28 4.45
CA GLU A 113 -16.91 -9.83 4.52
C GLU A 113 -16.77 -9.16 3.15
N ILE A 114 -15.83 -9.62 2.32
CA ILE A 114 -15.69 -9.14 0.93
C ILE A 114 -16.95 -9.48 0.12
N ALA A 115 -17.42 -10.72 0.19
CA ALA A 115 -18.66 -11.11 -0.49
C ALA A 115 -19.86 -10.27 -0.03
N ARG A 116 -19.95 -9.96 1.27
CA ARG A 116 -20.98 -9.07 1.82
C ARG A 116 -20.87 -7.63 1.26
N LEU A 117 -19.66 -7.10 1.15
CA LEU A 117 -19.44 -5.77 0.56
C LEU A 117 -19.81 -5.75 -0.92
N ASN A 118 -19.40 -6.77 -1.68
CA ASN A 118 -19.72 -6.90 -3.11
C ASN A 118 -21.22 -7.04 -3.37
N LYS A 119 -21.93 -7.75 -2.50
CA LYS A 119 -23.39 -7.83 -2.58
C LYS A 119 -24.07 -6.46 -2.43
N ALA A 120 -23.46 -5.54 -1.69
CA ALA A 120 -24.02 -4.21 -1.45
C ALA A 120 -23.57 -3.16 -2.47
N ALA A 121 -22.34 -3.26 -2.99
CA ALA A 121 -21.70 -2.22 -3.80
C ALA A 121 -21.40 -2.65 -5.26
N GLY A 122 -21.66 -3.90 -5.63
CA GLY A 122 -21.19 -4.52 -6.88
C GLY A 122 -19.79 -5.14 -6.70
N GLU A 123 -19.25 -5.74 -7.76
CA GLU A 123 -17.96 -6.45 -7.73
C GLU A 123 -16.76 -5.46 -7.72
N VAL A 124 -16.68 -4.65 -6.66
CA VAL A 124 -15.65 -3.61 -6.50
C VAL A 124 -14.59 -3.96 -5.47
N PHE A 125 -14.82 -4.97 -4.63
CA PHE A 125 -13.87 -5.38 -3.59
C PHE A 125 -13.25 -6.73 -3.93
N VAL A 126 -11.94 -6.81 -3.76
CA VAL A 126 -11.17 -8.03 -4.00
C VAL A 126 -10.33 -8.35 -2.77
N LEU A 127 -10.26 -9.62 -2.41
CA LEU A 127 -9.32 -10.17 -1.45
C LEU A 127 -8.30 -11.04 -2.21
N ALA A 128 -7.03 -10.76 -2.02
CA ALA A 128 -5.93 -11.59 -2.52
C ALA A 128 -5.01 -11.94 -1.35
N VAL A 129 -4.98 -13.22 -0.96
CA VAL A 129 -4.15 -13.71 0.16
C VAL A 129 -2.97 -14.48 -0.38
N ARG A 130 -1.77 -14.08 0.00
CA ARG A 130 -0.53 -14.75 -0.42
C ARG A 130 -0.15 -15.92 0.50
N PRO A 131 0.42 -17.00 -0.05
CA PRO A 131 1.05 -18.02 0.75
C PRO A 131 2.29 -17.49 1.47
N ARG A 132 2.68 -18.15 2.55
CA ARG A 132 4.00 -17.97 3.16
C ARG A 132 5.06 -18.71 2.35
N GLU A 133 6.24 -18.12 2.27
CA GLU A 133 7.45 -18.73 1.75
C GLU A 133 8.51 -18.81 2.86
N TYR A 134 9.37 -19.83 2.84
CA TYR A 134 10.44 -19.94 3.81
C TYR A 134 11.50 -18.88 3.58
N SER A 135 11.82 -18.14 4.62
CA SER A 135 12.91 -17.14 4.62
C SER A 135 14.11 -17.70 5.39
N PRO A 136 15.23 -18.03 4.72
CA PRO A 136 16.44 -18.51 5.40
C PRO A 136 16.99 -17.51 6.41
N THR A 137 16.90 -16.23 6.11
CA THR A 137 17.38 -15.15 6.99
C THR A 137 16.56 -15.05 8.27
N MET A 138 15.24 -15.20 8.16
CA MET A 138 14.34 -15.11 9.32
C MET A 138 14.11 -16.48 9.99
N LYS A 139 14.58 -17.57 9.37
CA LYS A 139 14.33 -18.97 9.79
C LYS A 139 12.85 -19.24 10.06
N ALA A 140 11.97 -18.66 9.26
CA ALA A 140 10.52 -18.73 9.42
C ALA A 140 9.81 -18.57 8.06
N TYR A 141 8.55 -18.94 8.02
CA TYR A 141 7.68 -18.73 6.86
C TYR A 141 7.00 -17.37 6.95
N THR A 142 7.10 -16.59 5.88
CA THR A 142 6.56 -15.22 5.79
C THR A 142 6.23 -14.84 4.35
N GLY A 143 5.51 -13.75 4.13
CA GLY A 143 5.34 -13.19 2.80
C GLY A 143 6.68 -12.67 2.26
N ARG A 144 7.10 -13.20 1.10
CA ARG A 144 8.35 -12.80 0.46
C ARG A 144 8.31 -11.32 0.10
N GLU A 145 9.38 -10.57 0.47
CA GLU A 145 9.56 -9.15 0.19
C GLU A 145 8.36 -8.26 0.53
N ARG A 146 7.51 -8.73 1.43
CA ARG A 146 6.34 -7.98 1.93
C ARG A 146 5.63 -7.18 0.82
N LYS A 147 5.56 -5.84 0.95
CA LYS A 147 4.80 -4.98 0.02
C LYS A 147 5.28 -5.08 -1.43
N ARG A 148 6.58 -5.10 -1.68
CA ARG A 148 7.12 -5.18 -3.04
C ARG A 148 6.74 -6.51 -3.69
N GLY A 149 7.04 -7.63 -3.06
CA GLY A 149 6.72 -8.95 -3.60
C GLY A 149 5.23 -9.17 -3.73
N ALA A 150 4.41 -8.56 -2.84
CA ALA A 150 2.96 -8.61 -2.95
C ALA A 150 2.45 -7.89 -4.21
N LEU A 151 2.94 -6.68 -4.45
CA LEU A 151 2.56 -5.90 -5.64
C LEU A 151 3.08 -6.54 -6.94
N GLU A 152 4.29 -7.12 -6.94
CA GLU A 152 4.80 -7.88 -8.08
C GLU A 152 3.91 -9.10 -8.41
N GLN A 153 3.50 -9.84 -7.40
CA GLN A 153 2.62 -11.00 -7.59
C GLN A 153 1.26 -10.57 -8.14
N LEU A 154 0.68 -9.51 -7.60
CA LEU A 154 -0.58 -8.95 -8.09
C LEU A 154 -0.45 -8.47 -9.55
N ALA A 155 0.63 -7.76 -9.88
CA ALA A 155 0.88 -7.28 -11.23
C ALA A 155 1.05 -8.43 -12.24
N ARG A 156 1.72 -9.52 -11.85
CA ARG A 156 1.83 -10.74 -12.68
C ARG A 156 0.47 -11.40 -12.90
N TYR A 157 -0.33 -11.49 -11.85
CA TYR A 157 -1.67 -12.03 -11.96
C TYR A 157 -2.52 -11.23 -12.94
N ILE A 158 -2.54 -9.90 -12.83
CA ILE A 158 -3.30 -9.02 -13.71
C ILE A 158 -2.80 -9.11 -15.17
N ARG A 159 -1.48 -9.16 -15.37
CA ARG A 159 -0.89 -9.15 -16.71
C ARG A 159 -0.91 -10.51 -17.40
N ASP A 160 -0.57 -11.56 -16.65
CA ASP A 160 -0.25 -12.88 -17.21
C ASP A 160 -1.25 -13.96 -16.77
N GLY A 161 -2.18 -13.66 -15.86
CA GLY A 161 -3.09 -14.65 -15.26
C GLY A 161 -2.41 -15.63 -14.31
N ASP A 162 -1.13 -15.38 -13.89
CA ASP A 162 -0.35 -16.26 -13.01
C ASP A 162 -0.89 -16.19 -11.58
N ASN A 163 -1.90 -17.02 -11.27
CA ASN A 163 -2.52 -17.06 -9.95
C ASN A 163 -1.71 -17.91 -8.98
N ARG A 164 -0.97 -17.24 -8.10
CA ARG A 164 -0.23 -17.84 -6.97
C ARG A 164 -0.79 -17.44 -5.61
N PHE A 165 -2.02 -16.94 -5.59
CA PHE A 165 -2.67 -16.60 -4.33
C PHE A 165 -3.21 -17.86 -3.65
N LEU A 166 -3.13 -17.90 -2.33
CA LEU A 166 -3.73 -18.95 -1.50
C LEU A 166 -5.26 -18.83 -1.51
N ALA A 167 -5.77 -17.62 -1.55
CA ALA A 167 -7.17 -17.29 -1.72
C ALA A 167 -7.31 -16.04 -2.56
N LEU A 168 -8.28 -16.07 -3.47
CA LEU A 168 -8.70 -14.94 -4.29
C LEU A 168 -10.22 -14.88 -4.25
N GLU A 169 -10.79 -13.79 -3.80
CA GLU A 169 -12.24 -13.57 -3.69
C GLU A 169 -12.58 -12.24 -4.37
N GLY A 170 -13.67 -12.23 -5.16
CA GLY A 170 -14.03 -11.11 -6.03
C GLY A 170 -13.33 -11.17 -7.38
N ASP A 171 -13.88 -10.45 -8.35
CA ASP A 171 -13.37 -10.40 -9.72
C ASP A 171 -12.47 -9.19 -9.91
N LEU A 172 -11.20 -9.42 -10.26
CA LEU A 172 -10.34 -8.37 -10.79
C LEU A 172 -10.72 -8.21 -12.25
N ALA A 173 -11.63 -7.29 -12.53
CA ALA A 173 -12.00 -6.97 -13.88
C ALA A 173 -10.76 -6.60 -14.69
N ALA A 174 -10.48 -7.42 -15.68
CA ALA A 174 -9.38 -7.26 -16.61
C ALA A 174 -9.52 -5.98 -17.44
#